data_354da48cb39ff42ceae6292aa57c4e24
#
_entry.id   354da48cb39ff42ceae6292aa57c4e24
#
_cell.length_a   1.000
_cell.length_b   1.000
_cell.length_c   1.000
_cell.angle_alpha   90.00
_cell.angle_beta   90.00
_cell.angle_gamma   90.00
#
_symmetry.space_group_name_H-M   'P 1'
#
loop_
_entity.id
_entity.type
_entity.pdbx_description
1 polymer ?
#
loop_
_entity_poly.entity_id
_entity_poly.type
_entity_poly.pdbx_seq_one_letter_code
_entity_poly.pdbx_strand_id
1 'polypeptide(L)'
;EKYKEEYEKYLNSFKNEKRELLEDSYYDSFTKDMATRAVSGEVLNKIAKENTNIFGGSADLGPSNKTMLKGEEYFSKDNRYGRNLTFGVRENAMGAITNGMLLHGGLKTYAATFLVFSDYLKPTIRLAALMNLPNVYIFTHDSIGVGEDGPTHEPIEHLAMLRSIPGLVVVRPADGRETASALNLAFNSQNTPFVLALSRQNLPQLENSKKDIKKGAYIIKKEEGELEKIVIATGSEVHLALEAAEDLKGVRVVSMPSMELFDAQNSAYKEEILPSKITKRVSIEALSSFGWHKYIGTGGMAISIDTFGASGKGKEVFERFGFTKENIKRKIEEF
;
A
#
# COMPACT_ATOMS: atom_id res chain seq x y z
N GLU A 1 42.39 6.11 11.04
CA GLU A 1 41.89 7.30 11.80
C GLU A 1 41.20 8.34 10.88
N LYS A 2 41.74 8.65 9.67
CA LYS A 2 41.20 9.68 8.76
C LYS A 2 39.75 9.50 8.31
N TYR A 3 39.24 8.25 8.27
CA TYR A 3 37.90 7.89 7.80
C TYR A 3 37.13 7.06 8.83
N LYS A 4 37.38 7.29 10.13
CA LYS A 4 36.78 6.48 11.20
C LYS A 4 35.26 6.58 11.23
N GLU A 5 34.71 7.77 11.09
CA GLU A 5 33.26 7.99 11.09
C GLU A 5 32.58 7.37 9.89
N GLU A 6 33.16 7.48 8.69
CA GLU A 6 32.65 6.88 7.48
C GLU A 6 32.70 5.35 7.58
N TYR A 7 33.77 4.81 8.15
CA TYR A 7 33.92 3.37 8.36
C TYR A 7 32.89 2.84 9.36
N GLU A 8 32.65 3.56 10.47
CA GLU A 8 31.60 3.20 11.43
C GLU A 8 30.20 3.27 10.80
N LYS A 9 29.89 4.30 10.01
CA LYS A 9 28.64 4.38 9.23
C LYS A 9 28.50 3.21 8.27
N TYR A 10 29.56 2.87 7.55
CA TYR A 10 29.59 1.71 6.65
C TYR A 10 29.30 0.40 7.40
N LEU A 11 29.99 0.12 8.50
CA LEU A 11 29.74 -1.07 9.31
C LEU A 11 28.32 -1.10 9.88
N ASN A 12 27.81 0.04 10.33
CA ASN A 12 26.46 0.14 10.88
C ASN A 12 25.37 -0.08 9.81
N SER A 13 25.65 0.24 8.54
CA SER A 13 24.68 0.00 7.45
C SER A 13 24.40 -1.48 7.22
N PHE A 14 25.30 -2.38 7.59
CA PHE A 14 25.11 -3.83 7.50
C PHE A 14 24.38 -4.43 8.73
N LYS A 15 24.17 -3.64 9.78
CA LYS A 15 23.41 -4.11 10.94
C LYS A 15 21.91 -4.04 10.64
N ASN A 16 21.27 -5.19 10.64
CA ASN A 16 19.82 -5.33 10.46
C ASN A 16 19.08 -5.09 11.79
N GLU A 17 19.19 -3.90 12.35
CA GLU A 17 18.46 -3.53 13.56
C GLU A 17 17.10 -2.95 13.18
N LYS A 18 16.02 -3.46 13.81
CA LYS A 18 14.72 -2.81 13.75
C LYS A 18 14.78 -1.53 14.57
N ARG A 19 14.35 -0.43 13.99
CA ARG A 19 14.31 0.88 14.65
C ARG A 19 12.92 1.48 14.53
N GLU A 20 12.55 2.28 15.51
CA GLU A 20 11.41 3.18 15.33
C GLU A 20 11.83 4.26 14.33
N LEU A 21 11.32 4.21 13.11
CA LEU A 21 11.68 5.12 12.03
C LEU A 21 10.88 6.43 12.08
N LEU A 22 9.76 6.44 12.81
CA LEU A 22 8.84 7.55 12.94
C LEU A 22 8.43 7.70 14.40
N GLU A 23 8.46 8.92 14.91
CA GLU A 23 7.92 9.25 16.24
C GLU A 23 6.40 9.06 16.27
N ASP A 24 5.83 8.66 17.39
CA ASP A 24 4.38 8.41 17.53
C ASP A 24 3.53 9.63 17.18
N SER A 25 3.99 10.83 17.51
CA SER A 25 3.35 12.10 17.14
C SER A 25 3.31 12.36 15.63
N TYR A 26 4.23 11.77 14.86
CA TYR A 26 4.27 11.96 13.41
C TYR A 26 3.05 11.36 12.71
N TYR A 27 2.52 10.25 13.21
CA TYR A 27 1.31 9.64 12.64
C TYR A 27 0.07 10.53 12.77
N ASP A 28 0.03 11.42 13.75
CA ASP A 28 -1.07 12.37 13.96
C ASP A 28 -0.89 13.70 13.21
N SER A 29 0.23 13.89 12.51
CA SER A 29 0.49 15.10 11.73
C SER A 29 -0.38 15.21 10.47
N PHE A 30 -0.95 14.10 10.00
CA PHE A 30 -1.82 14.07 8.83
C PHE A 30 -3.24 14.48 9.23
N THR A 31 -3.59 15.76 9.02
CA THR A 31 -4.88 16.34 9.43
C THR A 31 -5.74 16.83 8.26
N LYS A 32 -5.20 16.79 7.04
CA LYS A 32 -5.89 17.25 5.82
C LYS A 32 -6.04 16.12 4.83
N ASP A 33 -7.03 16.22 3.97
CA ASP A 33 -7.19 15.33 2.83
C ASP A 33 -5.91 15.31 1.98
N MET A 34 -5.37 14.13 1.78
CA MET A 34 -4.12 13.96 1.06
C MET A 34 -4.09 12.63 0.30
N ALA A 35 -3.55 12.63 -0.90
CA ALA A 35 -3.29 11.39 -1.63
C ALA A 35 -2.25 10.54 -0.90
N THR A 36 -2.49 9.24 -0.77
CA THR A 36 -1.54 8.37 -0.05
C THR A 36 -0.16 8.34 -0.72
N ARG A 37 -0.05 8.57 -2.05
CA ARG A 37 1.24 8.79 -2.70
C ARG A 37 1.98 10.05 -2.20
N ALA A 38 1.25 11.11 -1.88
CA ALA A 38 1.86 12.34 -1.37
C ALA A 38 2.33 12.15 0.08
N VAL A 39 1.52 11.51 0.91
CA VAL A 39 1.89 11.08 2.26
C VAL A 39 3.13 10.20 2.20
N SER A 40 3.16 9.20 1.32
CA SER A 40 4.32 8.32 1.11
C SER A 40 5.59 9.11 0.81
N GLY A 41 5.49 10.14 -0.04
CA GLY A 41 6.63 11.01 -0.35
C GLY A 41 7.17 11.79 0.86
N GLU A 42 6.29 12.29 1.71
CA GLU A 42 6.67 12.98 2.96
C GLU A 42 7.33 12.01 3.95
N VAL A 43 6.73 10.85 4.15
CA VAL A 43 7.23 9.80 5.05
C VAL A 43 8.57 9.26 4.55
N LEU A 44 8.70 8.96 3.25
CA LEU A 44 9.96 8.51 2.64
C LEU A 44 11.08 9.52 2.91
N ASN A 45 10.82 10.80 2.71
CA ASN A 45 11.79 11.85 2.96
C ASN A 45 12.15 11.99 4.44
N LYS A 46 11.18 11.84 5.37
CA LYS A 46 11.44 11.84 6.81
C LYS A 46 12.34 10.66 7.19
N ILE A 47 12.03 9.46 6.73
CA ILE A 47 12.81 8.25 7.02
C ILE A 47 14.22 8.34 6.40
N ALA A 48 14.33 8.77 5.13
CA ALA A 48 15.61 8.84 4.42
C ALA A 48 16.56 9.90 4.95
N LYS A 49 16.04 10.94 5.61
CA LYS A 49 16.87 11.97 6.25
C LYS A 49 17.72 11.39 7.37
N GLU A 50 17.18 10.44 8.13
CA GLU A 50 17.87 9.81 9.26
C GLU A 50 18.57 8.50 8.86
N ASN A 51 18.22 7.94 7.70
CA ASN A 51 18.75 6.68 7.20
C ASN A 51 19.43 6.90 5.84
N THR A 52 20.71 7.28 5.90
CA THR A 52 21.50 7.68 4.71
C THR A 52 21.81 6.51 3.77
N ASN A 53 21.52 5.28 4.16
CA ASN A 53 21.67 4.08 3.33
C ASN A 53 20.40 3.72 2.52
N ILE A 54 19.39 4.60 2.47
CA ILE A 54 18.23 4.45 1.60
C ILE A 54 18.54 5.04 0.23
N PHE A 55 18.37 4.20 -0.81
CA PHE A 55 18.57 4.54 -2.21
C PHE A 55 17.41 4.05 -3.04
N GLY A 56 17.02 4.79 -4.05
CA GLY A 56 15.98 4.33 -4.96
C GLY A 56 15.53 5.40 -5.93
N GLY A 57 14.46 5.11 -6.62
CA GLY A 57 13.90 6.01 -7.62
C GLY A 57 12.74 5.39 -8.39
N SER A 58 12.39 6.03 -9.49
CA SER A 58 11.27 5.64 -10.33
C SER A 58 11.71 5.27 -11.74
N ALA A 59 10.86 4.50 -12.42
CA ALA A 59 10.93 4.28 -13.85
C ALA A 59 10.39 5.51 -14.60
N ASP A 60 11.15 6.61 -14.56
CA ASP A 60 10.88 7.92 -15.17
C ASP A 60 9.60 8.65 -14.68
N LEU A 61 9.08 8.27 -13.52
CA LEU A 61 7.84 8.81 -12.94
C LEU A 61 8.04 9.47 -11.56
N GLY A 62 9.28 9.85 -11.20
CA GLY A 62 9.63 10.39 -9.89
C GLY A 62 8.70 11.50 -9.37
N PRO A 63 8.43 12.56 -10.16
CA PRO A 63 7.52 13.62 -9.74
C PRO A 63 6.08 13.15 -9.50
N SER A 64 5.57 12.24 -10.35
CA SER A 64 4.22 11.69 -10.22
C SER A 64 4.09 10.72 -9.04
N ASN A 65 5.09 9.88 -8.83
CA ASN A 65 5.14 8.92 -7.72
C ASN A 65 5.50 9.57 -6.38
N LYS A 66 5.98 10.84 -6.38
CA LYS A 66 6.43 11.55 -5.16
C LYS A 66 7.61 10.86 -4.45
N THR A 67 8.49 10.20 -5.19
CA THR A 67 9.56 9.35 -4.65
C THR A 67 10.96 9.97 -4.73
N MET A 68 11.05 11.26 -5.04
CA MET A 68 12.31 11.99 -5.00
C MET A 68 12.73 12.26 -3.56
N LEU A 69 13.98 11.93 -3.22
CA LEU A 69 14.62 12.33 -1.96
C LEU A 69 15.03 13.80 -2.08
N LYS A 70 14.35 14.66 -1.34
CA LYS A 70 14.56 16.12 -1.36
C LYS A 70 15.93 16.48 -0.77
N GLY A 71 16.65 17.34 -1.44
CA GLY A 71 17.99 17.74 -1.02
C GLY A 71 19.10 16.74 -1.39
N GLU A 72 18.72 15.60 -1.98
CA GLU A 72 19.67 14.61 -2.49
C GLU A 72 19.83 14.74 -4.01
N GLU A 73 21.05 14.61 -4.48
CA GLU A 73 21.34 14.63 -5.89
C GLU A 73 21.11 13.28 -6.57
N TYR A 74 21.19 13.28 -7.89
CA TYR A 74 21.13 12.05 -8.68
C TYR A 74 22.46 11.31 -8.65
N PHE A 75 22.40 10.00 -8.46
CA PHE A 75 23.54 9.13 -8.66
C PHE A 75 23.90 9.08 -10.15
N SER A 76 25.14 9.42 -10.49
CA SER A 76 25.62 9.42 -11.87
C SER A 76 27.10 9.04 -11.95
N LYS A 77 27.64 8.96 -13.17
CA LYS A 77 29.09 8.74 -13.36
C LYS A 77 29.93 9.88 -12.77
N ASP A 78 29.39 11.09 -12.74
CA ASP A 78 30.08 12.31 -12.29
C ASP A 78 29.75 12.63 -10.81
N ASN A 79 28.68 12.01 -10.25
CA ASN A 79 28.31 12.14 -8.84
C ASN A 79 27.93 10.78 -8.24
N ARG A 80 28.83 10.21 -7.45
CA ARG A 80 28.61 8.92 -6.76
C ARG A 80 27.99 9.06 -5.38
N TYR A 81 27.72 10.27 -4.93
CA TYR A 81 27.12 10.55 -3.62
C TYR A 81 25.60 10.72 -3.68
N GLY A 82 25.02 10.89 -4.88
CA GLY A 82 23.59 11.01 -5.07
C GLY A 82 22.84 9.74 -4.66
N ARG A 83 21.66 9.91 -4.05
CA ARG A 83 20.80 8.80 -3.61
C ARG A 83 19.55 8.61 -4.45
N ASN A 84 19.24 9.57 -5.33
CA ASN A 84 18.17 9.45 -6.31
C ASN A 84 18.68 8.70 -7.54
N LEU A 85 18.05 7.54 -7.83
CA LEU A 85 18.38 6.71 -8.97
C LEU A 85 17.40 6.99 -10.12
N THR A 86 17.93 7.14 -11.32
CA THR A 86 17.13 7.27 -12.55
C THR A 86 17.20 5.97 -13.35
N PHE A 87 16.09 5.27 -13.42
CA PHE A 87 16.05 3.98 -14.13
C PHE A 87 15.58 4.11 -15.59
N GLY A 88 14.97 5.26 -15.95
CA GLY A 88 14.25 5.40 -17.21
C GLY A 88 13.04 4.47 -17.27
N VAL A 89 12.41 4.35 -18.43
CA VAL A 89 11.26 3.44 -18.66
C VAL A 89 11.78 2.00 -18.78
N ARG A 90 12.21 1.42 -17.63
CA ARG A 90 12.86 0.09 -17.56
C ARG A 90 12.52 -0.60 -16.25
N GLU A 91 11.24 -0.88 -16.02
CA GLU A 91 10.73 -1.40 -14.75
C GLU A 91 11.41 -2.71 -14.34
N ASN A 92 11.58 -3.65 -15.29
CA ASN A 92 12.26 -4.92 -14.99
C ASN A 92 13.71 -4.71 -14.55
N ALA A 93 14.46 -3.86 -15.28
CA ALA A 93 15.85 -3.53 -14.93
C ALA A 93 15.91 -2.79 -13.57
N MET A 94 14.98 -1.88 -13.29
CA MET A 94 14.85 -1.19 -12.00
C MET A 94 14.73 -2.20 -10.86
N GLY A 95 13.82 -3.16 -10.98
CA GLY A 95 13.64 -4.22 -9.98
C GLY A 95 14.87 -5.11 -9.84
N ALA A 96 15.53 -5.48 -10.94
CA ALA A 96 16.76 -6.28 -10.92
C ALA A 96 17.93 -5.54 -10.25
N ILE A 97 18.10 -4.24 -10.56
CA ILE A 97 19.14 -3.40 -9.97
C ILE A 97 18.93 -3.27 -8.45
N THR A 98 17.71 -2.95 -8.00
CA THR A 98 17.43 -2.81 -6.57
C THR A 98 17.55 -4.13 -5.82
N ASN A 99 17.22 -5.27 -6.44
CA ASN A 99 17.48 -6.60 -5.87
C ASN A 99 19.00 -6.85 -5.76
N GLY A 100 19.79 -6.50 -6.78
CA GLY A 100 21.25 -6.63 -6.75
C GLY A 100 21.90 -5.76 -5.67
N MET A 101 21.39 -4.54 -5.45
CA MET A 101 21.85 -3.66 -4.37
C MET A 101 21.59 -4.27 -2.99
N LEU A 102 20.44 -4.90 -2.79
CA LEU A 102 20.11 -5.58 -1.54
C LEU A 102 20.97 -6.83 -1.31
N LEU A 103 21.27 -7.59 -2.36
CA LEU A 103 22.18 -8.75 -2.30
C LEU A 103 23.60 -8.36 -1.90
N HIS A 104 24.06 -7.19 -2.34
CA HIS A 104 25.35 -6.64 -1.89
C HIS A 104 25.33 -6.36 -0.39
N GLY A 105 24.20 -5.95 0.17
CA GLY A 105 24.03 -5.58 1.57
C GLY A 105 24.39 -4.12 1.87
N GLY A 106 24.09 -3.68 3.09
CA GLY A 106 24.36 -2.34 3.60
C GLY A 106 23.39 -1.26 3.10
N LEU A 107 22.53 -1.56 2.14
CA LEU A 107 21.57 -0.62 1.56
C LEU A 107 20.13 -1.05 1.86
N LYS A 108 19.25 -0.08 1.89
CA LYS A 108 17.80 -0.23 1.81
C LYS A 108 17.33 0.39 0.51
N THR A 109 16.50 -0.31 -0.24
CA THR A 109 16.12 0.13 -1.58
C THR A 109 14.63 0.33 -1.73
N TYR A 110 14.26 1.26 -2.62
CA TYR A 110 12.91 1.35 -3.14
C TYR A 110 12.91 1.48 -4.67
N ALA A 111 11.86 0.95 -5.28
CA ALA A 111 11.61 1.02 -6.72
C ALA A 111 10.17 1.47 -6.94
N ALA A 112 9.95 2.47 -7.78
CA ALA A 112 8.64 3.09 -7.93
C ALA A 112 8.19 3.23 -9.38
N THR A 113 6.88 3.02 -9.58
CA THR A 113 6.19 3.24 -10.85
C THR A 113 4.68 3.34 -10.59
N PHE A 114 3.82 3.42 -11.62
CA PHE A 114 2.38 3.24 -11.46
C PHE A 114 2.06 1.76 -11.23
N LEU A 115 0.97 1.48 -10.52
CA LEU A 115 0.60 0.10 -10.17
C LEU A 115 0.39 -0.78 -11.43
N VAL A 116 -0.21 -0.23 -12.49
CA VAL A 116 -0.41 -0.95 -13.76
C VAL A 116 0.91 -1.45 -14.35
N PHE A 117 2.01 -0.73 -14.17
CA PHE A 117 3.32 -1.13 -14.69
C PHE A 117 4.03 -2.18 -13.82
N SER A 118 3.39 -2.64 -12.74
CA SER A 118 3.84 -3.85 -12.05
C SER A 118 3.87 -5.08 -12.95
N ASP A 119 3.13 -5.08 -14.04
CA ASP A 119 3.20 -6.10 -15.12
C ASP A 119 4.63 -6.29 -15.63
N TYR A 120 5.36 -5.20 -15.82
CA TYR A 120 6.76 -5.24 -16.27
C TYR A 120 7.75 -5.56 -15.15
N LEU A 121 7.38 -5.34 -13.89
CA LEU A 121 8.20 -5.62 -12.70
C LEU A 121 7.97 -7.01 -12.11
N LYS A 122 6.86 -7.66 -12.42
CA LYS A 122 6.45 -8.93 -11.78
C LYS A 122 7.55 -9.98 -11.69
N PRO A 123 8.37 -10.24 -12.73
CA PRO A 123 9.44 -11.24 -12.64
C PRO A 123 10.45 -10.92 -11.54
N THR A 124 10.86 -9.66 -11.41
CA THR A 124 11.86 -9.22 -10.42
C THR A 124 11.27 -9.10 -9.01
N ILE A 125 9.99 -8.74 -8.86
CA ILE A 125 9.25 -8.81 -7.59
C ILE A 125 9.21 -10.26 -7.09
N ARG A 126 8.86 -11.20 -7.97
CA ARG A 126 8.84 -12.63 -7.64
C ARG A 126 10.22 -13.15 -7.22
N LEU A 127 11.29 -12.69 -7.87
CA LEU A 127 12.66 -13.04 -7.47
C LEU A 127 13.03 -12.43 -6.12
N ALA A 128 12.63 -11.18 -5.82
CA ALA A 128 12.84 -10.58 -4.51
C ALA A 128 12.18 -11.42 -3.40
N ALA A 129 10.93 -11.85 -3.61
CA ALA A 129 10.22 -12.72 -2.67
C ALA A 129 10.92 -14.08 -2.50
N LEU A 130 11.31 -14.73 -3.61
CA LEU A 130 12.00 -16.01 -3.59
C LEU A 130 13.35 -15.96 -2.87
N MET A 131 14.08 -14.86 -3.02
CA MET A 131 15.39 -14.62 -2.40
C MET A 131 15.31 -13.97 -1.00
N ASN A 132 14.11 -13.74 -0.48
CA ASN A 132 13.87 -13.05 0.79
C ASN A 132 14.55 -11.67 0.87
N LEU A 133 14.47 -10.89 -0.20
CA LEU A 133 15.04 -9.54 -0.27
C LEU A 133 13.99 -8.50 0.17
N PRO A 134 14.29 -7.65 1.16
CA PRO A 134 13.35 -6.66 1.67
C PRO A 134 13.25 -5.42 0.78
N ASN A 135 12.97 -5.60 -0.50
CA ASN A 135 12.78 -4.50 -1.44
C ASN A 135 11.45 -3.80 -1.21
N VAL A 136 11.42 -2.48 -1.30
CA VAL A 136 10.21 -1.67 -1.13
C VAL A 136 9.74 -1.19 -2.50
N TYR A 137 8.59 -1.68 -2.95
CA TYR A 137 7.96 -1.25 -4.18
C TYR A 137 6.88 -0.22 -3.87
N ILE A 138 7.05 1.00 -4.39
CA ILE A 138 6.11 2.11 -4.19
C ILE A 138 5.32 2.30 -5.49
N PHE A 139 4.12 1.74 -5.53
CA PHE A 139 3.25 1.82 -6.70
C PHE A 139 2.12 2.81 -6.46
N THR A 140 2.02 3.80 -7.32
CA THR A 140 0.99 4.83 -7.23
C THR A 140 -0.06 4.64 -8.31
N HIS A 141 -1.14 5.44 -8.28
CA HIS A 141 -2.23 5.31 -9.26
C HIS A 141 -2.90 3.94 -9.17
N ASP A 142 -3.40 3.63 -7.95
CA ASP A 142 -3.77 2.30 -7.49
C ASP A 142 -5.15 1.81 -7.93
N SER A 143 -5.93 2.62 -8.67
CA SER A 143 -7.32 2.28 -9.04
C SER A 143 -7.81 3.09 -10.25
N ILE A 144 -9.07 2.94 -10.59
CA ILE A 144 -9.76 3.77 -11.60
C ILE A 144 -9.75 5.27 -11.30
N GLY A 145 -9.32 5.67 -10.10
CA GLY A 145 -9.04 7.07 -9.74
C GLY A 145 -7.86 7.71 -10.47
N VAL A 146 -7.16 6.97 -11.34
CA VAL A 146 -6.18 7.49 -12.31
C VAL A 146 -6.81 8.57 -13.19
N GLY A 147 -8.03 8.33 -13.68
CA GLY A 147 -8.82 9.35 -14.37
C GLY A 147 -8.65 9.34 -15.88
N GLU A 148 -8.29 10.50 -16.46
CA GLU A 148 -8.32 10.70 -17.91
C GLU A 148 -7.36 9.79 -18.71
N ASP A 149 -6.28 9.31 -18.08
CA ASP A 149 -5.35 8.35 -18.72
C ASP A 149 -6.06 7.03 -19.11
N GLY A 150 -7.13 6.69 -18.41
CA GLY A 150 -8.08 5.65 -18.76
C GLY A 150 -7.56 4.21 -18.59
N PRO A 151 -8.19 3.24 -19.28
CA PRO A 151 -7.99 1.81 -19.05
C PRO A 151 -6.56 1.30 -19.23
N THR A 152 -5.73 1.98 -20.02
CA THR A 152 -4.32 1.61 -20.21
C THR A 152 -3.46 1.89 -18.97
N HIS A 153 -3.94 2.72 -18.05
CA HIS A 153 -3.23 3.11 -16.85
C HIS A 153 -3.99 2.74 -15.56
N GLU A 154 -5.24 2.32 -15.68
CA GLU A 154 -6.09 1.90 -14.56
C GLU A 154 -5.85 0.42 -14.24
N PRO A 155 -5.27 0.09 -13.06
CA PRO A 155 -5.08 -1.29 -12.65
C PRO A 155 -6.43 -1.92 -12.28
N ILE A 156 -6.63 -3.18 -12.65
CA ILE A 156 -7.79 -3.98 -12.27
C ILE A 156 -7.35 -5.25 -11.54
N GLU A 157 -6.64 -6.16 -12.24
CA GLU A 157 -6.21 -7.45 -11.71
C GLU A 157 -4.89 -7.40 -10.94
N HIS A 158 -4.18 -6.28 -10.95
CA HIS A 158 -2.79 -6.14 -10.49
C HIS A 158 -2.63 -6.46 -9.00
N LEU A 159 -3.57 -6.05 -8.14
CA LEU A 159 -3.50 -6.40 -6.72
C LEU A 159 -3.70 -7.90 -6.50
N ALA A 160 -4.65 -8.52 -7.21
CA ALA A 160 -4.88 -9.97 -7.14
C ALA A 160 -3.63 -10.74 -7.60
N MET A 161 -3.01 -10.29 -8.71
CA MET A 161 -1.76 -10.84 -9.22
C MET A 161 -0.63 -10.72 -8.20
N LEU A 162 -0.43 -9.55 -7.59
CA LEU A 162 0.63 -9.32 -6.60
C LEU A 162 0.40 -10.13 -5.32
N ARG A 163 -0.83 -10.15 -4.80
CA ARG A 163 -1.24 -10.94 -3.63
C ARG A 163 -1.07 -12.46 -3.85
N SER A 164 -0.99 -12.91 -5.09
CA SER A 164 -0.73 -14.32 -5.42
C SER A 164 0.75 -14.73 -5.33
N ILE A 165 1.68 -13.79 -5.16
CA ILE A 165 3.12 -14.08 -5.08
C ILE A 165 3.48 -14.52 -3.65
N PRO A 166 3.94 -15.77 -3.42
CA PRO A 166 4.32 -16.21 -2.08
C PRO A 166 5.46 -15.36 -1.49
N GLY A 167 5.34 -14.98 -0.22
CA GLY A 167 6.37 -14.24 0.48
C GLY A 167 6.42 -12.74 0.16
N LEU A 168 5.50 -12.22 -0.65
CA LEU A 168 5.29 -10.78 -0.87
C LEU A 168 4.23 -10.26 0.10
N VAL A 169 4.43 -9.08 0.65
CA VAL A 169 3.41 -8.35 1.42
C VAL A 169 2.91 -7.18 0.59
N VAL A 170 1.61 -7.12 0.36
CA VAL A 170 0.94 -6.03 -0.36
C VAL A 170 0.15 -5.19 0.63
N VAL A 171 0.40 -3.88 0.64
CA VAL A 171 -0.29 -2.93 1.52
C VAL A 171 -0.97 -1.86 0.69
N ARG A 172 -2.27 -1.71 0.86
CA ARG A 172 -3.07 -0.65 0.24
C ARG A 172 -3.70 0.22 1.34
N PRO A 173 -3.01 1.29 1.78
CA PRO A 173 -3.42 2.09 2.92
C PRO A 173 -4.58 3.04 2.59
N ALA A 174 -5.44 3.30 3.58
CA ALA A 174 -6.65 4.11 3.43
C ALA A 174 -6.41 5.61 3.65
N ASP A 175 -5.39 5.99 4.43
CA ASP A 175 -5.11 7.38 4.80
C ASP A 175 -3.64 7.63 5.16
N GLY A 176 -3.36 8.78 5.77
CA GLY A 176 -2.01 9.17 6.17
C GLY A 176 -1.39 8.27 7.24
N ARG A 177 -2.16 7.89 8.26
CA ARG A 177 -1.68 7.03 9.36
C ARG A 177 -1.32 5.64 8.88
N GLU A 178 -2.22 5.02 8.11
CA GLU A 178 -1.94 3.71 7.51
C GLU A 178 -0.77 3.76 6.54
N THR A 179 -0.63 4.84 5.74
CA THR A 179 0.50 5.02 4.81
C THR A 179 1.82 5.14 5.55
N ALA A 180 1.88 5.93 6.62
CA ALA A 180 3.08 6.06 7.44
C ALA A 180 3.46 4.73 8.08
N SER A 181 2.49 3.99 8.59
CA SER A 181 2.70 2.65 9.14
C SER A 181 3.19 1.65 8.10
N ALA A 182 2.64 1.69 6.88
CA ALA A 182 3.07 0.83 5.78
C ALA A 182 4.55 1.04 5.42
N LEU A 183 5.01 2.29 5.31
CA LEU A 183 6.41 2.61 5.05
C LEU A 183 7.32 2.22 6.23
N ASN A 184 6.88 2.46 7.46
CA ASN A 184 7.63 2.03 8.64
C ASN A 184 7.82 0.51 8.66
N LEU A 185 6.78 -0.27 8.39
CA LEU A 185 6.85 -1.73 8.28
C LEU A 185 7.77 -2.17 7.14
N ALA A 186 7.62 -1.58 5.95
CA ALA A 186 8.38 -1.94 4.77
C ALA A 186 9.89 -1.69 4.95
N PHE A 187 10.29 -0.50 5.44
CA PHE A 187 11.70 -0.18 5.66
C PHE A 187 12.31 -0.86 6.91
N ASN A 188 11.50 -1.43 7.80
CA ASN A 188 11.93 -2.29 8.90
C ASN A 188 11.95 -3.78 8.53
N SER A 189 11.49 -4.15 7.36
CA SER A 189 11.58 -5.53 6.89
C SER A 189 13.03 -5.95 6.71
N GLN A 190 13.33 -7.20 7.06
CA GLN A 190 14.67 -7.78 6.95
C GLN A 190 14.79 -8.81 5.85
N ASN A 191 13.68 -9.46 5.51
CA ASN A 191 13.67 -10.61 4.60
C ASN A 191 12.40 -10.74 3.76
N THR A 192 11.55 -9.71 3.75
CA THR A 192 10.26 -9.76 3.06
C THR A 192 10.11 -8.51 2.20
N PRO A 193 9.87 -8.63 0.89
CA PRO A 193 9.56 -7.49 0.04
C PRO A 193 8.15 -6.97 0.32
N PHE A 194 7.99 -5.66 0.19
CA PHE A 194 6.72 -4.96 0.35
C PHE A 194 6.32 -4.24 -0.93
N VAL A 195 5.05 -4.31 -1.27
CA VAL A 195 4.39 -3.44 -2.26
C VAL A 195 3.45 -2.50 -1.52
N LEU A 196 3.59 -1.21 -1.77
CA LEU A 196 2.63 -0.18 -1.36
C LEU A 196 1.83 0.26 -2.57
N ALA A 197 0.51 0.04 -2.55
CA ALA A 197 -0.42 0.51 -3.59
C ALA A 197 -1.09 1.80 -3.12
N LEU A 198 -0.80 2.91 -3.78
CA LEU A 198 -1.06 4.26 -3.30
C LEU A 198 -1.97 5.05 -4.24
N SER A 199 -2.92 5.79 -3.67
CA SER A 199 -3.88 6.60 -4.43
C SER A 199 -3.23 7.79 -5.14
N ARG A 200 -3.79 8.13 -6.31
CA ARG A 200 -3.52 9.39 -7.01
C ARG A 200 -4.35 10.54 -6.42
N GLN A 201 -5.62 10.27 -6.16
CA GLN A 201 -6.58 11.21 -5.60
C GLN A 201 -6.36 11.43 -4.10
N ASN A 202 -6.77 12.60 -3.60
CA ASN A 202 -6.78 12.86 -2.18
C ASN A 202 -7.85 12.02 -1.49
N LEU A 203 -7.52 11.55 -0.29
CA LEU A 203 -8.40 10.79 0.59
C LEU A 203 -8.54 11.51 1.92
N PRO A 204 -9.70 11.44 2.57
CA PRO A 204 -9.89 11.99 3.91
C PRO A 204 -9.03 11.25 4.94
N GLN A 205 -8.69 11.94 6.02
CA GLN A 205 -8.09 11.30 7.18
C GLN A 205 -9.20 10.67 8.02
N LEU A 206 -9.02 9.40 8.38
CA LEU A 206 -10.04 8.63 9.07
C LEU A 206 -9.81 8.70 10.59
N GLU A 207 -10.83 9.11 11.34
CA GLU A 207 -10.72 9.33 12.80
C GLU A 207 -10.17 8.10 13.54
N ASN A 208 -10.69 6.91 13.19
CA ASN A 208 -10.36 5.66 13.85
C ASN A 208 -9.29 4.83 13.12
N SER A 209 -8.58 5.40 12.14
CA SER A 209 -7.48 4.70 11.50
C SER A 209 -6.32 4.47 12.47
N LYS A 210 -5.66 3.31 12.33
CA LYS A 210 -4.60 2.90 13.25
C LYS A 210 -3.22 3.29 12.76
N LYS A 211 -2.37 3.66 13.71
CA LYS A 211 -0.93 3.91 13.51
C LYS A 211 -0.12 2.61 13.35
N ASP A 212 -0.67 1.47 13.75
CA ASP A 212 -0.04 0.16 13.66
C ASP A 212 -0.93 -0.79 12.86
N ILE A 213 -0.54 -1.05 11.62
CA ILE A 213 -1.25 -1.96 10.70
C ILE A 213 -0.55 -3.32 10.57
N LYS A 214 0.40 -3.67 11.44
CA LYS A 214 1.15 -4.94 11.37
C LYS A 214 0.29 -6.20 11.40
N LYS A 215 -0.96 -6.08 11.88
CA LYS A 215 -1.91 -7.19 11.90
C LYS A 215 -2.72 -7.33 10.59
N GLY A 216 -2.56 -6.42 9.64
CA GLY A 216 -3.12 -6.52 8.29
C GLY A 216 -4.59 -6.16 8.14
N ALA A 217 -5.40 -6.29 9.20
CA ALA A 217 -6.78 -5.84 9.24
C ALA A 217 -7.18 -5.46 10.67
N TYR A 218 -8.15 -4.57 10.80
CA TYR A 218 -8.69 -4.16 12.10
C TYR A 218 -10.10 -3.58 11.96
N ILE A 219 -10.86 -3.58 13.05
CA ILE A 219 -12.19 -2.95 13.11
C ILE A 219 -12.00 -1.44 13.16
N ILE A 220 -12.43 -0.74 12.09
CA ILE A 220 -12.40 0.73 12.02
C ILE A 220 -13.72 1.36 12.48
N LYS A 221 -14.85 0.67 12.27
CA LYS A 221 -16.17 1.00 12.85
C LYS A 221 -16.78 -0.25 13.46
N LYS A 222 -16.99 -0.20 14.78
CA LYS A 222 -17.69 -1.28 15.49
C LYS A 222 -19.19 -1.17 15.22
N GLU A 223 -19.84 -2.34 15.15
CA GLU A 223 -21.29 -2.45 15.06
C GLU A 223 -22.02 -1.85 16.26
N GLU A 224 -23.22 -1.33 16.04
CA GLU A 224 -24.17 -0.97 17.08
C GLU A 224 -25.18 -2.11 17.24
N GLY A 225 -25.28 -2.66 18.45
CA GLY A 225 -26.18 -3.79 18.74
C GLY A 225 -25.57 -5.14 18.35
N GLU A 226 -26.39 -6.05 17.87
CA GLU A 226 -25.96 -7.38 17.44
C GLU A 226 -25.25 -7.31 16.08
N LEU A 227 -24.10 -8.01 15.96
CA LEU A 227 -23.36 -8.07 14.70
C LEU A 227 -24.09 -8.95 13.68
N GLU A 228 -24.54 -8.36 12.60
CA GLU A 228 -25.27 -9.02 11.51
C GLU A 228 -24.46 -9.14 10.22
N LYS A 229 -23.72 -8.06 9.88
CA LYS A 229 -22.97 -7.95 8.62
C LYS A 229 -21.57 -7.38 8.84
N ILE A 230 -20.63 -7.78 8.00
CA ILE A 230 -19.27 -7.26 8.01
C ILE A 230 -18.94 -6.68 6.63
N VAL A 231 -18.53 -5.43 6.60
CA VAL A 231 -18.01 -4.77 5.40
C VAL A 231 -16.49 -4.68 5.53
N ILE A 232 -15.77 -5.18 4.53
CA ILE A 232 -14.30 -5.22 4.48
C ILE A 232 -13.86 -4.35 3.33
N ALA A 233 -13.04 -3.33 3.60
CA ALA A 233 -12.54 -2.43 2.56
C ALA A 233 -11.03 -2.21 2.66
N THR A 234 -10.41 -1.80 1.55
CA THR A 234 -8.99 -1.42 1.50
C THR A 234 -8.82 -0.07 0.83
N GLY A 235 -7.73 0.61 1.14
CA GLY A 235 -7.32 1.82 0.44
C GLY A 235 -8.42 2.88 0.36
N SER A 236 -8.57 3.44 -0.82
CA SER A 236 -9.54 4.53 -1.07
C SER A 236 -10.99 4.15 -0.81
N GLU A 237 -11.35 2.89 -0.72
CA GLU A 237 -12.73 2.48 -0.51
C GLU A 237 -13.13 2.38 0.97
N VAL A 238 -12.17 2.51 1.90
CA VAL A 238 -12.46 2.47 3.35
C VAL A 238 -13.35 3.63 3.77
N HIS A 239 -13.10 4.85 3.28
CA HIS A 239 -13.96 5.99 3.61
C HIS A 239 -15.38 5.82 3.04
N LEU A 240 -15.52 5.29 1.82
CA LEU A 240 -16.83 5.00 1.23
C LEU A 240 -17.59 3.94 2.04
N ALA A 241 -16.89 2.93 2.54
CA ALA A 241 -17.47 1.90 3.41
C ALA A 241 -17.97 2.50 4.73
N LEU A 242 -17.20 3.42 5.32
CA LEU A 242 -17.60 4.12 6.56
C LEU A 242 -18.82 5.02 6.33
N GLU A 243 -18.82 5.82 5.27
CA GLU A 243 -19.94 6.69 4.90
C GLU A 243 -21.21 5.88 4.60
N ALA A 244 -21.07 4.77 3.86
CA ALA A 244 -22.21 3.91 3.52
C ALA A 244 -22.79 3.18 4.75
N ALA A 245 -21.94 2.86 5.72
CA ALA A 245 -22.36 2.15 6.93
C ALA A 245 -22.66 3.09 8.11
N GLU A 246 -22.64 4.42 7.93
CA GLU A 246 -22.77 5.41 9.00
C GLU A 246 -24.00 5.16 9.88
N ASP A 247 -25.16 5.01 9.26
CA ASP A 247 -26.47 4.84 9.93
C ASP A 247 -26.89 3.36 10.08
N LEU A 248 -26.07 2.41 9.59
CA LEU A 248 -26.44 1.01 9.59
C LEU A 248 -26.07 0.34 10.93
N LYS A 249 -27.10 -0.07 11.68
CA LYS A 249 -26.92 -0.89 12.89
C LYS A 249 -26.54 -2.33 12.52
N GLY A 250 -25.88 -3.01 13.44
CA GLY A 250 -25.44 -4.39 13.20
C GLY A 250 -24.37 -4.56 12.12
N VAL A 251 -23.84 -3.46 11.56
CA VAL A 251 -22.81 -3.46 10.51
C VAL A 251 -21.47 -3.04 11.07
N ARG A 252 -20.50 -3.96 11.01
CA ARG A 252 -19.09 -3.72 11.30
C ARG A 252 -18.36 -3.31 10.04
N VAL A 253 -17.46 -2.31 10.12
CA VAL A 253 -16.52 -1.99 9.03
C VAL A 253 -15.11 -2.36 9.45
N VAL A 254 -14.41 -3.09 8.58
CA VAL A 254 -13.03 -3.55 8.74
C VAL A 254 -12.17 -2.88 7.68
N SER A 255 -11.14 -2.14 8.10
CA SER A 255 -10.04 -1.78 7.22
C SER A 255 -9.07 -2.97 7.10
N MET A 256 -8.78 -3.40 5.88
CA MET A 256 -7.86 -4.50 5.59
C MET A 256 -6.73 -4.03 4.68
N PRO A 257 -5.80 -3.20 5.18
CA PRO A 257 -4.69 -2.71 4.36
C PRO A 257 -3.77 -3.81 3.80
N SER A 258 -3.69 -4.99 4.43
CA SER A 258 -2.89 -6.11 3.92
C SER A 258 -3.50 -7.47 4.24
N MET A 259 -3.82 -8.21 3.21
CA MET A 259 -4.33 -9.58 3.32
C MET A 259 -3.27 -10.54 3.91
N GLU A 260 -2.03 -10.43 3.46
CA GLU A 260 -0.93 -11.31 3.86
C GLU A 260 -0.59 -11.16 5.34
N LEU A 261 -0.56 -9.91 5.84
CA LEU A 261 -0.33 -9.64 7.25
C LEU A 261 -1.50 -10.15 8.13
N PHE A 262 -2.74 -10.04 7.65
CA PHE A 262 -3.91 -10.59 8.33
C PHE A 262 -3.90 -12.12 8.35
N ASP A 263 -3.54 -12.74 7.23
CA ASP A 263 -3.44 -14.19 7.12
C ASP A 263 -2.41 -14.80 8.06
N ALA A 264 -1.34 -14.07 8.33
CA ALA A 264 -0.30 -14.47 9.28
C ALA A 264 -0.74 -14.41 10.75
N GLN A 265 -1.92 -13.83 11.07
CA GLN A 265 -2.40 -13.75 12.45
C GLN A 265 -2.92 -15.10 12.94
N ASN A 266 -2.95 -15.25 14.28
CA ASN A 266 -3.54 -16.43 14.92
C ASN A 266 -5.06 -16.47 14.72
N SER A 267 -5.64 -17.64 14.94
CA SER A 267 -7.08 -17.88 14.76
C SER A 267 -7.97 -17.02 15.66
N ALA A 268 -7.51 -16.73 16.88
CA ALA A 268 -8.26 -15.90 17.83
C ALA A 268 -8.44 -14.47 17.30
N TYR A 269 -7.37 -13.86 16.77
CA TYR A 269 -7.45 -12.52 16.16
C TYR A 269 -8.32 -12.51 14.89
N LYS A 270 -8.17 -13.53 14.04
CA LYS A 270 -9.01 -13.65 12.84
C LYS A 270 -10.49 -13.77 13.19
N GLU A 271 -10.80 -14.54 14.22
CA GLU A 271 -12.17 -14.71 14.71
C GLU A 271 -12.72 -13.45 15.39
N GLU A 272 -11.87 -12.65 16.04
CA GLU A 272 -12.24 -11.34 16.59
C GLU A 272 -12.67 -10.37 15.47
N ILE A 273 -11.88 -10.29 14.38
CA ILE A 273 -12.10 -9.35 13.28
C ILE A 273 -13.23 -9.83 12.37
N LEU A 274 -13.19 -11.10 11.96
CA LEU A 274 -14.10 -11.74 11.03
C LEU A 274 -14.73 -13.00 11.67
N PRO A 275 -15.63 -12.86 12.64
CA PRO A 275 -16.27 -14.00 13.31
C PRO A 275 -16.88 -14.99 12.31
N SER A 276 -16.54 -16.27 12.42
CA SER A 276 -16.94 -17.32 11.48
C SER A 276 -18.46 -17.50 11.39
N LYS A 277 -19.18 -17.21 12.48
CA LYS A 277 -20.64 -17.23 12.55
C LYS A 277 -21.32 -16.18 11.66
N ILE A 278 -20.62 -15.10 11.31
CA ILE A 278 -21.15 -14.02 10.47
C ILE A 278 -20.77 -14.30 9.01
N THR A 279 -21.73 -14.79 8.25
CA THR A 279 -21.55 -15.16 6.83
C THR A 279 -21.94 -14.04 5.86
N LYS A 280 -22.74 -13.07 6.31
CA LYS A 280 -23.05 -11.87 5.54
C LYS A 280 -21.86 -10.92 5.52
N ARG A 281 -20.98 -11.10 4.54
CA ARG A 281 -19.77 -10.31 4.37
C ARG A 281 -19.72 -9.65 3.01
N VAL A 282 -19.36 -8.38 2.99
CA VAL A 282 -19.22 -7.55 1.78
C VAL A 282 -17.80 -7.09 1.67
N SER A 283 -17.14 -7.28 0.52
CA SER A 283 -15.86 -6.62 0.22
C SER A 283 -16.07 -5.40 -0.67
N ILE A 284 -15.28 -4.35 -0.47
CA ILE A 284 -15.30 -3.12 -1.28
C ILE A 284 -13.87 -2.80 -1.69
N GLU A 285 -13.57 -2.96 -2.97
CA GLU A 285 -12.28 -2.62 -3.57
C GLU A 285 -12.49 -2.28 -5.05
N ALA A 286 -12.06 -1.09 -5.48
CA ALA A 286 -12.21 -0.63 -6.88
C ALA A 286 -11.16 -1.28 -7.81
N LEU A 287 -11.02 -2.61 -7.70
CA LEU A 287 -10.21 -3.52 -8.50
C LEU A 287 -10.93 -4.86 -8.61
N SER A 288 -10.27 -5.89 -9.17
CA SER A 288 -10.86 -7.21 -9.37
C SER A 288 -11.33 -7.89 -8.09
N SER A 289 -12.48 -8.58 -8.19
CA SER A 289 -13.02 -9.40 -7.11
C SER A 289 -12.16 -10.64 -6.77
N PHE A 290 -11.19 -10.96 -7.61
CA PHE A 290 -10.38 -12.17 -7.48
C PHE A 290 -9.59 -12.20 -6.16
N GLY A 291 -9.77 -13.27 -5.38
CA GLY A 291 -9.14 -13.46 -4.07
C GLY A 291 -10.01 -13.07 -2.88
N TRP A 292 -11.03 -12.23 -3.06
CA TRP A 292 -11.91 -11.79 -1.97
C TRP A 292 -12.76 -12.91 -1.37
N HIS A 293 -13.07 -13.97 -2.14
CA HIS A 293 -13.84 -15.12 -1.66
C HIS A 293 -13.25 -15.79 -0.40
N LYS A 294 -11.93 -15.67 -0.20
CA LYS A 294 -11.27 -16.17 1.01
C LYS A 294 -11.80 -15.51 2.29
N TYR A 295 -12.22 -14.25 2.22
CA TYR A 295 -12.66 -13.46 3.37
C TYR A 295 -14.17 -13.33 3.46
N ILE A 296 -14.84 -13.23 2.32
CA ILE A 296 -16.32 -13.06 2.27
C ILE A 296 -17.06 -14.39 2.15
N GLY A 297 -16.37 -15.49 1.78
CA GLY A 297 -17.01 -16.78 1.53
C GLY A 297 -17.76 -16.84 0.20
N THR A 298 -18.33 -17.99 -0.11
CA THR A 298 -19.08 -18.22 -1.37
C THR A 298 -20.44 -17.52 -1.39
N GLY A 299 -21.02 -17.23 -0.22
CA GLY A 299 -22.27 -16.48 -0.08
C GLY A 299 -22.08 -14.98 0.15
N GLY A 300 -20.83 -14.49 0.16
CA GLY A 300 -20.54 -13.08 0.33
C GLY A 300 -20.71 -12.28 -0.95
N MET A 301 -20.74 -10.96 -0.82
CA MET A 301 -20.87 -10.03 -1.95
C MET A 301 -19.58 -9.22 -2.15
N ALA A 302 -19.07 -9.16 -3.37
CA ALA A 302 -17.98 -8.28 -3.75
C ALA A 302 -18.52 -7.04 -4.49
N ILE A 303 -18.17 -5.84 -4.00
CA ILE A 303 -18.35 -4.58 -4.73
C ILE A 303 -16.98 -4.26 -5.32
N SER A 304 -16.77 -4.67 -6.58
CA SER A 304 -15.49 -4.73 -7.26
C SER A 304 -15.65 -4.37 -8.74
N ILE A 305 -14.54 -4.33 -9.47
CA ILE A 305 -14.51 -4.08 -10.92
C ILE A 305 -13.87 -5.29 -11.59
N ASP A 306 -14.66 -6.03 -12.36
CA ASP A 306 -14.21 -7.21 -13.11
C ASP A 306 -14.24 -6.96 -14.64
N THR A 307 -14.17 -5.69 -15.03
CA THR A 307 -14.03 -5.20 -16.41
C THR A 307 -12.92 -4.15 -16.44
N PHE A 308 -12.46 -3.80 -17.63
CA PHE A 308 -11.56 -2.65 -17.75
C PHE A 308 -12.29 -1.36 -17.34
N GLY A 309 -11.51 -0.39 -16.85
CA GLY A 309 -11.98 0.92 -16.43
C GLY A 309 -12.44 1.81 -17.58
N ALA A 310 -12.45 3.11 -17.37
CA ALA A 310 -12.89 4.08 -18.38
C ALA A 310 -12.14 5.42 -18.26
N SER A 311 -11.85 6.07 -19.36
CA SER A 311 -11.31 7.43 -19.36
C SER A 311 -12.38 8.44 -18.92
N GLY A 312 -12.00 9.34 -18.02
CA GLY A 312 -12.86 10.37 -17.47
C GLY A 312 -12.26 10.99 -16.21
N LYS A 313 -12.94 11.95 -15.60
CA LYS A 313 -12.48 12.42 -14.29
C LYS A 313 -12.66 11.32 -13.26
N GLY A 314 -11.66 11.10 -12.41
CA GLY A 314 -11.66 10.00 -11.46
C GLY A 314 -12.99 9.85 -10.68
N LYS A 315 -13.56 10.95 -10.17
CA LYS A 315 -14.85 10.92 -9.48
C LYS A 315 -16.00 10.39 -10.37
N GLU A 316 -16.08 10.86 -11.63
CA GLU A 316 -17.10 10.42 -12.59
C GLU A 316 -16.93 8.93 -12.94
N VAL A 317 -15.67 8.45 -13.00
CA VAL A 317 -15.37 7.03 -13.23
C VAL A 317 -15.82 6.20 -12.02
N PHE A 318 -15.52 6.62 -10.78
CA PHE A 318 -16.02 5.95 -9.58
C PHE A 318 -17.55 5.88 -9.55
N GLU A 319 -18.24 6.99 -9.85
CA GLU A 319 -19.70 7.03 -9.94
C GLU A 319 -20.24 6.07 -10.99
N ARG A 320 -19.66 6.06 -12.18
CA ARG A 320 -20.03 5.15 -13.28
C ARG A 320 -19.94 3.67 -12.91
N PHE A 321 -18.91 3.29 -12.14
CA PHE A 321 -18.72 1.91 -11.66
C PHE A 321 -19.47 1.64 -10.34
N GLY A 322 -20.25 2.60 -9.86
CA GLY A 322 -21.13 2.40 -8.70
C GLY A 322 -20.44 2.51 -7.34
N PHE A 323 -19.25 3.09 -7.29
CA PHE A 323 -18.55 3.39 -6.04
C PHE A 323 -19.02 4.75 -5.48
N THR A 324 -20.27 4.80 -5.06
CA THR A 324 -20.89 5.92 -4.37
C THR A 324 -21.47 5.48 -3.03
N LYS A 325 -21.54 6.39 -2.06
CA LYS A 325 -22.15 6.16 -0.74
C LYS A 325 -23.52 5.49 -0.87
N GLU A 326 -24.38 6.07 -1.70
CA GLU A 326 -25.78 5.66 -1.86
C GLU A 326 -25.89 4.25 -2.44
N ASN A 327 -25.13 3.95 -3.49
CA ASN A 327 -25.18 2.63 -4.12
C ASN A 327 -24.56 1.55 -3.22
N ILE A 328 -23.46 1.85 -2.54
CA ILE A 328 -22.82 0.93 -1.59
C ILE A 328 -23.77 0.66 -0.41
N LYS A 329 -24.36 1.71 0.18
CA LYS A 329 -25.35 1.58 1.27
C LYS A 329 -26.50 0.67 0.85
N ARG A 330 -27.16 0.97 -0.29
CA ARG A 330 -28.26 0.16 -0.82
C ARG A 330 -27.87 -1.32 -0.97
N LYS A 331 -26.68 -1.59 -1.55
CA LYS A 331 -26.18 -2.98 -1.71
C LYS A 331 -25.97 -3.68 -0.36
N ILE A 332 -25.46 -2.98 0.65
CA ILE A 332 -25.28 -3.55 2.00
C ILE A 332 -26.65 -3.85 2.65
N GLU A 333 -27.65 -2.97 2.47
CA GLU A 333 -28.99 -3.15 3.03
C GLU A 333 -29.70 -4.33 2.39
N GLU A 334 -29.69 -4.43 1.05
CA GLU A 334 -30.34 -5.49 0.28
C GLU A 334 -29.70 -6.88 0.48
N PHE A 335 -28.44 -6.94 0.88
CA PHE A 335 -27.70 -8.18 1.13
C PHE A 335 -28.00 -8.76 2.52
#